data_a3b65f4b7dcf932b19a3235d8288baa8
#
_entry.id   a3b65f4b7dcf932b19a3235d8288baa8
#
_cell.length_a   1.000
_cell.length_b   1.000
_cell.length_c   1.000
_cell.angle_alpha   90.00
_cell.angle_beta   90.00
_cell.angle_gamma   90.00
#
_symmetry.space_group_name_H-M   'P 1'
#
loop_
_entity.id
_entity.type
_entity.pdbx_description
1 polymer ?
#
loop_
_entity_poly.entity_id
_entity_poly.type
_entity_poly.pdbx_seq_one_letter_code
_entity_poly.pdbx_strand_id
1 'polypeptide(L)'
;GIFMPLAHAPYTYNPCSADEGVRQYSRDSMRGELEFLESLPGSMYNFHPGCHVKQGAGAGVDYISAMLCEVLWNGMKTKVLLETMAGKGTEMGRSFEELAMIIDKVPAPLSDNLGVCLDTCHVNDAGYDMDDLDKLLEEFDRTVGLDRLCAIHLNDSMNERGSHKDRHAKIGEGTIGIDNISKIINHPKLAALPFYLETPNDLDGYAREISLLKELRRV
;
A
#
# COMPACT_ATOMS: atom_id res chain seq x y z
N GLY A 1 -11.59 15.02 -14.60
CA GLY A 1 -12.32 14.35 -13.52
C GLY A 1 -11.39 13.42 -12.74
N ILE A 2 -11.79 12.98 -11.56
CA ILE A 2 -11.11 11.94 -10.79
C ILE A 2 -11.51 10.60 -11.40
N PHE A 3 -10.56 9.82 -11.91
CA PHE A 3 -10.86 8.59 -12.63
C PHE A 3 -10.78 7.33 -11.76
N MET A 4 -9.95 7.32 -10.71
CA MET A 4 -9.79 6.20 -9.79
C MET A 4 -9.60 6.76 -8.36
N PRO A 5 -10.67 6.93 -7.58
CA PRO A 5 -10.53 7.39 -6.21
C PRO A 5 -9.94 6.27 -5.34
N LEU A 6 -8.93 6.59 -4.54
CA LEU A 6 -8.37 5.74 -3.52
C LEU A 6 -8.73 6.33 -2.16
N ALA A 7 -9.57 5.63 -1.41
CA ALA A 7 -9.82 5.97 -0.02
C ALA A 7 -8.75 5.29 0.84
N HIS A 8 -8.17 6.04 1.78
CA HIS A 8 -7.21 5.50 2.71
C HIS A 8 -7.84 5.32 4.10
N ALA A 9 -7.70 4.13 4.67
CA ALA A 9 -8.14 3.86 6.04
C ALA A 9 -7.42 4.77 7.03
N PRO A 10 -8.07 5.19 8.12
CA PRO A 10 -7.38 5.87 9.21
C PRO A 10 -6.21 5.04 9.75
N TYR A 11 -5.06 5.69 9.96
CA TYR A 11 -3.86 5.03 10.51
C TYR A 11 -4.05 4.45 11.93
N THR A 12 -5.18 4.79 12.57
CA THR A 12 -5.55 4.26 13.89
C THR A 12 -6.14 2.85 13.83
N TYR A 13 -6.48 2.35 12.64
CA TYR A 13 -6.93 0.97 12.50
C TYR A 13 -5.77 0.01 12.76
N ASN A 14 -6.06 -1.03 13.52
CA ASN A 14 -5.10 -2.10 13.77
C ASN A 14 -5.81 -3.45 13.81
N PRO A 15 -6.05 -4.06 12.65
CA PRO A 15 -6.76 -5.34 12.54
C PRO A 15 -6.01 -6.50 13.19
N CYS A 16 -4.73 -6.37 13.47
CA CYS A 16 -3.94 -7.41 14.15
C CYS A 16 -3.51 -7.03 15.58
N SER A 17 -4.20 -6.06 16.21
CA SER A 17 -3.96 -5.69 17.61
C SER A 17 -4.14 -6.90 18.55
N ALA A 18 -3.42 -6.89 19.69
CA ALA A 18 -3.68 -7.80 20.80
C ALA A 18 -5.06 -7.56 21.44
N ASP A 19 -5.54 -6.32 21.39
CA ASP A 19 -6.83 -5.91 21.92
C ASP A 19 -7.96 -6.25 20.93
N GLU A 20 -8.91 -7.07 21.39
CA GLU A 20 -10.05 -7.50 20.57
C GLU A 20 -10.98 -6.32 20.21
N GLY A 21 -11.16 -5.37 21.13
CA GLY A 21 -12.00 -4.18 20.88
C GLY A 21 -11.42 -3.32 19.76
N VAL A 22 -10.08 -3.20 19.68
CA VAL A 22 -9.40 -2.49 18.58
C VAL A 22 -9.58 -3.23 17.26
N ARG A 23 -9.47 -4.58 17.25
CA ARG A 23 -9.70 -5.37 16.04
C ARG A 23 -11.15 -5.24 15.58
N GLN A 24 -12.10 -5.35 16.50
CA GLN A 24 -13.52 -5.21 16.21
C GLN A 24 -13.84 -3.84 15.62
N TYR A 25 -13.35 -2.77 16.25
CA TYR A 25 -13.52 -1.41 15.75
C TYR A 25 -12.99 -1.26 14.32
N SER A 26 -11.76 -1.76 14.05
CA SER A 26 -11.17 -1.71 12.72
C SER A 26 -12.02 -2.44 11.68
N ARG A 27 -12.52 -3.63 12.01
CA ARG A 27 -13.39 -4.42 11.15
C ARG A 27 -14.71 -3.73 10.85
N ASP A 28 -15.42 -3.28 11.89
CA ASP A 28 -16.77 -2.73 11.76
C ASP A 28 -16.74 -1.40 10.99
N SER A 29 -15.71 -0.58 11.25
CA SER A 29 -15.50 0.68 10.53
C SER A 29 -15.14 0.42 9.06
N MET A 30 -14.19 -0.46 8.78
CA MET A 30 -13.80 -0.82 7.42
C MET A 30 -14.99 -1.36 6.62
N ARG A 31 -15.84 -2.20 7.23
CA ARG A 31 -17.04 -2.71 6.58
C ARG A 31 -17.97 -1.59 6.15
N GLY A 32 -18.26 -0.63 7.03
CA GLY A 32 -19.11 0.53 6.69
C GLY A 32 -18.53 1.43 5.61
N GLU A 33 -17.20 1.64 5.62
CA GLU A 33 -16.50 2.42 4.60
C GLU A 33 -16.55 1.72 3.23
N LEU A 34 -16.37 0.39 3.18
CA LEU A 34 -16.48 -0.38 1.95
C LEU A 34 -17.91 -0.36 1.38
N GLU A 35 -18.94 -0.48 2.23
CA GLU A 35 -20.33 -0.35 1.79
C GLU A 35 -20.62 1.03 1.19
N PHE A 36 -20.06 2.10 1.75
CA PHE A 36 -20.15 3.44 1.17
C PHE A 36 -19.46 3.54 -0.18
N LEU A 37 -18.23 2.98 -0.31
CA LEU A 37 -17.42 3.05 -1.53
C LEU A 37 -18.05 2.30 -2.70
N GLU A 38 -18.90 1.31 -2.46
CA GLU A 38 -19.66 0.62 -3.54
C GLU A 38 -20.56 1.56 -4.35
N SER A 39 -20.90 2.73 -3.79
CA SER A 39 -21.61 3.79 -4.50
C SER A 39 -20.73 4.59 -5.47
N LEU A 40 -19.41 4.44 -5.40
CA LEU A 40 -18.42 5.16 -6.20
C LEU A 40 -17.70 4.21 -7.16
N PRO A 41 -18.16 4.12 -8.44
CA PRO A 41 -17.57 3.19 -9.40
C PRO A 41 -16.06 3.40 -9.61
N GLY A 42 -15.30 2.29 -9.59
CA GLY A 42 -13.84 2.31 -9.78
C GLY A 42 -13.05 2.74 -8.56
N SER A 43 -13.70 2.84 -7.39
CA SER A 43 -13.00 3.14 -6.14
C SER A 43 -12.10 1.99 -5.69
N MET A 44 -11.03 2.37 -5.01
CA MET A 44 -10.16 1.47 -4.27
C MET A 44 -10.12 1.89 -2.80
N TYR A 45 -9.86 0.95 -1.93
CA TYR A 45 -9.69 1.18 -0.50
C TYR A 45 -8.34 0.63 -0.06
N ASN A 46 -7.47 1.50 0.42
CA ASN A 46 -6.14 1.16 0.92
C ASN A 46 -6.10 1.16 2.43
N PHE A 47 -5.39 0.22 3.03
CA PHE A 47 -5.20 0.19 4.48
C PHE A 47 -3.83 -0.36 4.88
N HIS A 48 -3.31 0.16 5.99
CA HIS A 48 -2.14 -0.42 6.65
C HIS A 48 -2.53 -1.73 7.33
N PRO A 49 -1.80 -2.84 7.10
CA PRO A 49 -2.10 -4.13 7.74
C PRO A 49 -2.06 -4.10 9.27
N GLY A 50 -1.44 -3.07 9.87
CA GLY A 50 -1.40 -2.85 11.32
C GLY A 50 -0.16 -3.43 11.98
N CYS A 51 -0.21 -3.56 13.31
CA CYS A 51 0.91 -3.99 14.14
C CYS A 51 0.49 -5.17 15.03
N HIS A 52 1.25 -6.27 14.98
CA HIS A 52 0.95 -7.47 15.77
C HIS A 52 1.26 -7.37 17.28
N VAL A 53 1.81 -6.24 17.74
CA VAL A 53 2.05 -5.90 19.15
C VAL A 53 2.62 -7.07 19.97
N LYS A 54 3.75 -7.63 19.51
CA LYS A 54 4.48 -8.75 20.13
C LYS A 54 3.80 -10.12 20.12
N GLN A 55 2.64 -10.28 19.45
CA GLN A 55 1.99 -11.60 19.31
C GLN A 55 2.67 -12.50 18.28
N GLY A 56 3.56 -11.93 17.45
CA GLY A 56 4.24 -12.60 16.36
C GLY A 56 3.54 -12.39 15.01
N ALA A 57 4.33 -12.41 13.93
CA ALA A 57 3.82 -12.17 12.57
C ALA A 57 2.75 -13.18 12.14
N GLY A 58 2.89 -14.46 12.55
CA GLY A 58 1.88 -15.49 12.26
C GLY A 58 0.48 -15.13 12.80
N ALA A 59 0.41 -14.65 14.06
CA ALA A 59 -0.85 -14.19 14.63
C ALA A 59 -1.38 -12.94 13.90
N GLY A 60 -0.48 -12.03 13.49
CA GLY A 60 -0.85 -10.88 12.68
C GLY A 60 -1.51 -11.28 11.35
N VAL A 61 -0.88 -12.23 10.62
CA VAL A 61 -1.44 -12.78 9.38
C VAL A 61 -2.83 -13.37 9.63
N ASP A 62 -3.00 -14.17 10.71
CA ASP A 62 -4.28 -14.82 11.03
C ASP A 62 -5.39 -13.79 11.29
N TYR A 63 -5.13 -12.78 12.08
CA TYR A 63 -6.13 -11.75 12.41
C TYR A 63 -6.51 -10.90 11.20
N ILE A 64 -5.52 -10.47 10.40
CA ILE A 64 -5.80 -9.66 9.21
C ILE A 64 -6.62 -10.45 8.20
N SER A 65 -6.23 -11.70 7.92
CA SER A 65 -6.94 -12.57 6.99
C SER A 65 -8.36 -12.87 7.47
N ALA A 66 -8.55 -13.12 8.78
CA ALA A 66 -9.88 -13.32 9.36
C ALA A 66 -10.76 -12.08 9.19
N MET A 67 -10.23 -10.89 9.48
CA MET A 67 -10.96 -9.63 9.26
C MET A 67 -11.34 -9.48 7.80
N LEU A 68 -10.43 -9.73 6.86
CA LEU A 68 -10.72 -9.64 5.42
C LEU A 68 -11.83 -10.60 5.00
N CYS A 69 -11.86 -11.83 5.53
CA CYS A 69 -12.95 -12.77 5.28
C CYS A 69 -14.31 -12.26 5.79
N GLU A 70 -14.33 -11.43 6.82
CA GLU A 70 -15.57 -10.89 7.38
C GLU A 70 -16.04 -9.60 6.67
N VAL A 71 -15.10 -8.75 6.22
CA VAL A 71 -15.45 -7.46 5.61
C VAL A 71 -15.65 -7.52 4.09
N LEU A 72 -15.08 -8.51 3.41
CA LEU A 72 -15.26 -8.71 1.99
C LEU A 72 -16.54 -9.52 1.69
N TRP A 73 -17.13 -9.30 0.53
CA TRP A 73 -18.29 -10.10 0.06
C TRP A 73 -18.24 -10.34 -1.44
N ASN A 74 -18.95 -11.38 -1.86
CA ASN A 74 -19.05 -11.73 -3.28
C ASN A 74 -19.75 -10.64 -4.07
N GLY A 75 -19.12 -10.25 -5.18
CA GLY A 75 -19.68 -9.28 -6.11
C GLY A 75 -19.44 -7.82 -5.71
N MET A 76 -18.66 -7.55 -4.66
CA MET A 76 -18.18 -6.20 -4.41
C MET A 76 -17.32 -5.72 -5.58
N LYS A 77 -17.35 -4.42 -5.83
CA LYS A 77 -16.65 -3.78 -6.96
C LYS A 77 -15.39 -3.03 -6.51
N THR A 78 -15.39 -2.56 -5.26
CA THR A 78 -14.26 -1.85 -4.66
C THR A 78 -13.09 -2.81 -4.48
N LYS A 79 -11.92 -2.46 -5.00
CA LYS A 79 -10.67 -3.18 -4.70
C LYS A 79 -10.15 -2.76 -3.34
N VAL A 80 -9.76 -3.76 -2.52
CA VAL A 80 -9.16 -3.54 -1.21
C VAL A 80 -7.68 -3.81 -1.29
N LEU A 81 -6.86 -2.83 -0.93
CA LEU A 81 -5.43 -2.88 -1.09
C LEU A 81 -4.73 -2.97 0.27
N LEU A 82 -3.88 -3.99 0.41
CA LEU A 82 -2.91 -4.02 1.49
C LEU A 82 -1.73 -3.13 1.09
N GLU A 83 -1.35 -2.22 1.96
CA GLU A 83 -0.19 -1.38 1.72
C GLU A 83 1.11 -2.10 2.12
N THR A 84 2.17 -1.91 1.32
CA THR A 84 3.52 -2.28 1.74
C THR A 84 3.97 -1.36 2.86
N MET A 85 4.59 -1.90 3.92
CA MET A 85 4.96 -1.16 5.11
C MET A 85 6.48 -1.12 5.33
N ALA A 86 6.95 -0.08 6.02
CA ALA A 86 8.38 0.11 6.32
C ALA A 86 8.94 -0.90 7.35
N GLY A 87 8.08 -1.60 8.08
CA GLY A 87 8.49 -2.54 9.12
C GLY A 87 8.89 -1.89 10.44
N LYS A 88 8.29 -0.74 10.75
CA LYS A 88 8.51 -0.05 12.03
C LYS A 88 7.97 -0.87 13.19
N GLY A 89 8.84 -1.26 14.09
CA GLY A 89 8.47 -2.04 15.28
C GLY A 89 7.88 -3.41 14.94
N THR A 90 6.57 -3.56 15.03
CA THR A 90 5.83 -4.81 14.79
C THR A 90 4.81 -4.70 13.67
N GLU A 91 5.02 -3.77 12.74
CA GLU A 91 4.18 -3.59 11.56
C GLU A 91 4.17 -4.85 10.69
N MET A 92 2.98 -5.16 10.19
CA MET A 92 2.73 -6.22 9.21
C MET A 92 2.75 -5.64 7.79
N GLY A 93 3.11 -6.46 6.79
CA GLY A 93 3.20 -6.00 5.40
C GLY A 93 4.57 -5.41 5.02
N ARG A 94 5.57 -5.60 5.87
CA ARG A 94 6.95 -5.13 5.65
C ARG A 94 7.72 -5.93 4.59
N SER A 95 7.22 -7.09 4.23
CA SER A 95 7.78 -7.90 3.14
C SER A 95 6.67 -8.42 2.24
N PHE A 96 7.04 -8.71 1.00
CA PHE A 96 6.09 -9.25 0.02
C PHE A 96 5.54 -10.61 0.45
N GLU A 97 6.34 -11.42 1.18
CA GLU A 97 5.90 -12.69 1.74
C GLU A 97 4.81 -12.51 2.80
N GLU A 98 4.90 -11.49 3.66
CA GLU A 98 3.84 -11.21 4.64
C GLU A 98 2.52 -10.85 3.94
N LEU A 99 2.58 -10.03 2.87
CA LEU A 99 1.39 -9.68 2.07
C LEU A 99 0.81 -10.92 1.38
N ALA A 100 1.67 -11.74 0.75
CA ALA A 100 1.25 -12.97 0.12
C ALA A 100 0.57 -13.93 1.12
N MET A 101 1.17 -14.13 2.30
CA MET A 101 0.59 -14.98 3.35
C MET A 101 -0.80 -14.50 3.81
N ILE A 102 -1.02 -13.17 3.88
CA ILE A 102 -2.33 -12.62 4.23
C ILE A 102 -3.34 -12.92 3.11
N ILE A 103 -2.97 -12.66 1.85
CA ILE A 103 -3.85 -12.83 0.69
C ILE A 103 -4.21 -14.32 0.50
N ASP A 104 -3.24 -15.22 0.62
CA ASP A 104 -3.41 -16.66 0.41
C ASP A 104 -4.36 -17.32 1.43
N LYS A 105 -4.52 -16.71 2.61
CA LYS A 105 -5.48 -17.17 3.62
C LYS A 105 -6.92 -16.71 3.37
N VAL A 106 -7.14 -15.78 2.46
CA VAL A 106 -8.48 -15.32 2.08
C VAL A 106 -8.97 -16.17 0.92
N PRO A 107 -10.05 -16.94 1.08
CA PRO A 107 -10.51 -17.84 0.04
C PRO A 107 -11.07 -17.10 -1.18
N ALA A 108 -10.94 -17.69 -2.38
CA ALA A 108 -11.68 -17.25 -3.55
C ALA A 108 -13.20 -17.49 -3.34
N PRO A 109 -14.09 -16.63 -3.86
CA PRO A 109 -13.80 -15.46 -4.70
C PRO A 109 -13.52 -14.14 -3.93
N LEU A 110 -13.44 -14.15 -2.61
CA LEU A 110 -13.20 -12.94 -1.81
C LEU A 110 -11.83 -12.33 -2.14
N SER A 111 -10.80 -13.18 -2.26
CA SER A 111 -9.44 -12.75 -2.58
C SER A 111 -9.28 -12.11 -3.96
N ASP A 112 -10.26 -12.27 -4.86
CA ASP A 112 -10.26 -11.62 -6.18
C ASP A 112 -10.38 -10.10 -6.08
N ASN A 113 -10.92 -9.60 -4.95
CA ASN A 113 -11.01 -8.17 -4.67
C ASN A 113 -9.79 -7.61 -3.92
N LEU A 114 -8.84 -8.47 -3.52
CA LEU A 114 -7.62 -8.02 -2.85
C LEU A 114 -6.54 -7.64 -3.86
N GLY A 115 -5.82 -6.58 -3.54
CA GLY A 115 -4.63 -6.14 -4.24
C GLY A 115 -3.62 -5.55 -3.27
N VAL A 116 -2.59 -4.94 -3.82
CA VAL A 116 -1.52 -4.27 -3.08
C VAL A 116 -1.37 -2.85 -3.56
N CYS A 117 -1.18 -1.93 -2.63
CA CYS A 117 -0.63 -0.60 -2.86
C CYS A 117 0.85 -0.63 -2.48
N LEU A 118 1.72 -0.35 -3.44
CA LEU A 118 3.15 -0.27 -3.18
C LEU A 118 3.50 1.18 -2.84
N ASP A 119 3.92 1.43 -1.60
CA ASP A 119 4.49 2.71 -1.20
C ASP A 119 6.01 2.70 -1.38
N THR A 120 6.53 3.62 -2.18
CA THR A 120 7.96 3.68 -2.54
C THR A 120 8.86 4.03 -1.35
N CYS A 121 8.40 4.88 -0.42
CA CYS A 121 9.11 5.17 0.82
C CYS A 121 9.14 3.93 1.71
N HIS A 122 8.00 3.24 1.87
CA HIS A 122 7.90 2.08 2.72
C HIS A 122 8.79 0.93 2.25
N VAL A 123 8.79 0.59 0.95
CA VAL A 123 9.66 -0.49 0.45
C VAL A 123 11.14 -0.13 0.55
N ASN A 124 11.52 1.14 0.32
CA ASN A 124 12.89 1.61 0.58
C ASN A 124 13.27 1.41 2.05
N ASP A 125 12.42 1.88 2.96
CA ASP A 125 12.68 1.82 4.40
C ASP A 125 12.61 0.38 4.94
N ALA A 126 11.87 -0.52 4.29
CA ALA A 126 11.86 -1.96 4.57
C ALA A 126 13.15 -2.68 4.11
N GLY A 127 13.93 -2.08 3.21
CA GLY A 127 15.23 -2.59 2.78
C GLY A 127 15.31 -3.02 1.32
N TYR A 128 14.24 -2.89 0.55
CA TYR A 128 14.25 -3.18 -0.88
C TYR A 128 15.12 -2.17 -1.65
N ASP A 129 15.72 -2.64 -2.73
CA ASP A 129 16.64 -1.84 -3.54
C ASP A 129 15.90 -1.06 -4.62
N MET A 130 15.71 0.25 -4.39
CA MET A 130 15.05 1.12 -5.37
C MET A 130 15.94 1.45 -6.58
N ASP A 131 17.26 1.22 -6.50
CA ASP A 131 18.16 1.40 -7.62
C ASP A 131 18.00 0.29 -8.68
N ASP A 132 17.59 -0.93 -8.24
CA ASP A 132 17.32 -2.10 -9.09
C ASP A 132 15.81 -2.41 -9.11
N LEU A 133 15.06 -1.51 -9.74
CA LEU A 133 13.59 -1.61 -9.82
C LEU A 133 13.10 -2.89 -10.52
N ASP A 134 13.82 -3.36 -11.54
CA ASP A 134 13.46 -4.59 -12.26
C ASP A 134 13.50 -5.80 -11.33
N LYS A 135 14.55 -5.92 -10.53
CA LYS A 135 14.69 -7.01 -9.55
C LYS A 135 13.63 -6.93 -8.45
N LEU A 136 13.33 -5.73 -7.96
CA LEU A 136 12.25 -5.52 -6.99
C LEU A 136 10.92 -6.01 -7.55
N LEU A 137 10.59 -5.63 -8.78
CA LEU A 137 9.34 -6.04 -9.44
C LEU A 137 9.32 -7.54 -9.79
N GLU A 138 10.45 -8.16 -10.11
CA GLU A 138 10.56 -9.61 -10.28
C GLU A 138 10.32 -10.35 -8.96
N GLU A 139 10.84 -9.84 -7.85
CA GLU A 139 10.59 -10.40 -6.51
C GLU A 139 9.12 -10.26 -6.12
N PHE A 140 8.52 -9.09 -6.36
CA PHE A 140 7.09 -8.87 -6.14
C PHE A 140 6.23 -9.83 -6.98
N ASP A 141 6.54 -9.96 -8.26
CA ASP A 141 5.79 -10.83 -9.19
C ASP A 141 5.84 -12.31 -8.76
N ARG A 142 7.01 -12.77 -8.37
CA ARG A 142 7.21 -14.16 -7.91
C ARG A 142 6.47 -14.45 -6.59
N THR A 143 6.33 -13.44 -5.72
CA THR A 143 5.84 -13.61 -4.34
C THR A 143 4.34 -13.31 -4.23
N VAL A 144 3.89 -12.21 -4.80
CA VAL A 144 2.50 -11.71 -4.72
C VAL A 144 1.76 -11.84 -6.04
N GLY A 145 2.46 -11.62 -7.16
CA GLY A 145 1.91 -11.47 -8.50
C GLY A 145 1.70 -10.00 -8.89
N LEU A 146 2.23 -9.60 -10.06
CA LEU A 146 2.08 -8.22 -10.56
C LEU A 146 0.63 -7.84 -10.89
N ASP A 147 -0.22 -8.81 -11.17
CA ASP A 147 -1.66 -8.60 -11.39
C ASP A 147 -2.40 -8.11 -10.13
N ARG A 148 -1.81 -8.29 -8.95
CA ARG A 148 -2.31 -7.77 -7.68
C ARG A 148 -1.79 -6.36 -7.34
N LEU A 149 -0.82 -5.83 -8.07
CA LEU A 149 -0.36 -4.46 -7.87
C LEU A 149 -1.34 -3.49 -8.53
N CYS A 150 -2.11 -2.77 -7.71
CA CYS A 150 -3.23 -1.95 -8.18
C CYS A 150 -2.98 -0.44 -8.08
N ALA A 151 -2.09 -0.01 -7.20
CA ALA A 151 -1.80 1.39 -6.95
C ALA A 151 -0.36 1.58 -6.45
N ILE A 152 0.15 2.79 -6.60
CA ILE A 152 1.45 3.19 -6.08
C ILE A 152 1.28 4.48 -5.27
N HIS A 153 1.67 4.44 -4.00
CA HIS A 153 2.00 5.65 -3.26
C HIS A 153 3.41 6.08 -3.65
N LEU A 154 3.49 7.17 -4.40
CA LEU A 154 4.76 7.67 -4.93
C LEU A 154 5.31 8.72 -3.99
N ASN A 155 6.17 8.31 -3.09
CA ASN A 155 6.79 9.13 -2.07
C ASN A 155 8.31 8.98 -2.14
N ASP A 156 9.06 10.05 -1.85
CA ASP A 156 10.48 9.93 -1.56
C ASP A 156 10.67 9.63 -0.06
N SER A 157 11.86 9.19 0.37
CA SER A 157 12.11 8.87 1.78
C SER A 157 13.14 9.80 2.39
N MET A 158 12.89 10.27 3.62
CA MET A 158 13.87 10.99 4.42
C MET A 158 14.98 10.08 4.95
N ASN A 159 14.85 8.76 4.83
CA ASN A 159 15.70 7.79 5.49
C ASN A 159 16.46 6.94 4.48
N GLU A 160 17.60 6.44 4.93
CA GLU A 160 18.35 5.43 4.18
C GLU A 160 17.57 4.11 4.08
N ARG A 161 17.86 3.35 3.02
CA ARG A 161 17.32 2.02 2.79
C ARG A 161 17.48 1.13 4.03
N GLY A 162 16.41 0.43 4.42
CA GLY A 162 16.40 -0.48 5.55
C GLY A 162 16.35 0.20 6.92
N SER A 163 15.95 1.45 6.97
CA SER A 163 15.86 2.23 8.22
C SER A 163 14.70 1.82 9.14
N HIS A 164 13.64 1.24 8.59
CA HIS A 164 12.38 0.90 9.27
C HIS A 164 11.72 2.09 10.00
N LYS A 165 11.67 3.27 9.36
CA LYS A 165 11.20 4.51 10.02
C LYS A 165 9.91 5.10 9.48
N ASP A 166 9.65 4.98 8.19
CA ASP A 166 8.48 5.58 7.54
C ASP A 166 8.44 7.11 7.76
N ARG A 167 9.11 7.85 6.89
CA ARG A 167 9.09 9.30 6.85
C ARG A 167 9.20 9.76 5.41
N HIS A 168 8.08 10.19 4.84
CA HIS A 168 8.01 10.71 3.49
C HIS A 168 8.80 12.00 3.34
N ALA A 169 9.60 12.09 2.29
CA ALA A 169 10.20 13.32 1.79
C ALA A 169 9.42 13.81 0.58
N LYS A 170 9.63 15.07 0.23
CA LYS A 170 9.14 15.61 -1.04
C LYS A 170 9.86 14.95 -2.21
N ILE A 171 9.18 14.86 -3.36
CA ILE A 171 9.73 14.23 -4.56
C ILE A 171 11.06 14.84 -4.95
N GLY A 172 12.11 14.01 -4.98
CA GLY A 172 13.47 14.37 -5.32
C GLY A 172 14.28 15.04 -4.20
N GLU A 173 13.70 15.20 -2.99
CA GLU A 173 14.40 15.77 -1.83
C GLU A 173 14.83 14.68 -0.81
N GLY A 174 14.56 13.41 -1.10
CA GLY A 174 14.89 12.28 -0.24
C GLY A 174 16.01 11.39 -0.77
N THR A 175 16.14 10.22 -0.17
CA THR A 175 17.21 9.24 -0.45
C THR A 175 16.91 8.33 -1.64
N ILE A 176 15.63 8.17 -2.03
CA ILE A 176 15.24 7.48 -3.27
C ILE A 176 15.69 8.31 -4.47
N GLY A 177 15.43 9.61 -4.41
CA GLY A 177 15.89 10.60 -5.37
C GLY A 177 15.12 10.62 -6.68
N ILE A 178 15.26 11.74 -7.39
CA ILE A 178 14.48 12.03 -8.60
C ILE A 178 14.73 11.04 -9.75
N ASP A 179 15.93 10.49 -9.85
CA ASP A 179 16.28 9.54 -10.91
C ASP A 179 15.50 8.23 -10.76
N ASN A 180 15.39 7.69 -9.55
CA ASN A 180 14.61 6.47 -9.28
C ASN A 180 13.10 6.76 -9.37
N ILE A 181 12.63 7.90 -8.87
CA ILE A 181 11.25 8.33 -9.08
C ILE A 181 10.91 8.40 -10.58
N SER A 182 11.81 8.97 -11.39
CA SER A 182 11.64 9.01 -12.85
C SER A 182 11.60 7.62 -13.48
N LYS A 183 12.43 6.67 -13.03
CA LYS A 183 12.37 5.27 -13.48
C LYS A 183 11.03 4.63 -13.14
N ILE A 184 10.53 4.82 -11.92
CA ILE A 184 9.27 4.24 -11.43
C ILE A 184 8.09 4.69 -12.31
N ILE A 185 7.91 5.99 -12.51
CA ILE A 185 6.76 6.50 -13.28
C ILE A 185 6.79 6.16 -14.76
N ASN A 186 7.98 5.82 -15.31
CA ASN A 186 8.16 5.45 -16.71
C ASN A 186 8.34 3.94 -16.92
N HIS A 187 8.32 3.14 -15.86
CA HIS A 187 8.52 1.70 -15.97
C HIS A 187 7.33 1.03 -16.68
N PRO A 188 7.54 0.22 -17.73
CA PRO A 188 6.46 -0.34 -18.55
C PRO A 188 5.41 -1.13 -17.74
N LYS A 189 5.83 -1.85 -16.69
CA LYS A 189 4.94 -2.63 -15.81
C LYS A 189 4.12 -1.74 -14.86
N LEU A 190 4.53 -0.49 -14.62
CA LEU A 190 3.92 0.42 -13.65
C LEU A 190 3.17 1.59 -14.32
N ALA A 191 3.54 1.95 -15.53
CA ALA A 191 3.06 3.17 -16.19
C ALA A 191 1.52 3.25 -16.36
N ALA A 192 0.81 2.12 -16.36
CA ALA A 192 -0.65 2.08 -16.42
C ALA A 192 -1.35 2.18 -15.06
N LEU A 193 -0.60 2.08 -13.96
CA LEU A 193 -1.15 2.16 -12.62
C LEU A 193 -1.39 3.61 -12.19
N PRO A 194 -2.34 3.85 -11.28
CA PRO A 194 -2.49 5.16 -10.65
C PRO A 194 -1.38 5.40 -9.62
N PHE A 195 -0.87 6.63 -9.62
CA PHE A 195 0.12 7.12 -8.65
C PHE A 195 -0.54 8.15 -7.75
N TYR A 196 -0.34 8.03 -6.44
CA TYR A 196 -0.83 8.95 -5.42
C TYR A 196 0.33 9.51 -4.62
N LEU A 197 0.27 10.79 -4.26
CA LEU A 197 1.29 11.47 -3.47
C LEU A 197 0.80 11.65 -2.03
N GLU A 198 1.65 11.30 -1.08
CA GLU A 198 1.44 11.53 0.36
C GLU A 198 2.62 12.31 0.96
N THR A 199 3.30 13.05 0.12
CA THR A 199 4.45 13.88 0.48
C THR A 199 4.04 15.02 1.42
N PRO A 200 4.95 15.52 2.29
CA PRO A 200 4.64 16.56 3.27
C PRO A 200 4.52 17.95 2.61
N ASN A 201 3.46 18.16 1.86
CA ASN A 201 3.18 19.36 1.08
C ASN A 201 1.86 20.03 1.47
N ASP A 202 1.77 21.32 1.14
CA ASP A 202 0.52 22.04 0.96
C ASP A 202 -0.01 21.86 -0.48
N LEU A 203 -1.16 22.45 -0.80
CA LEU A 203 -1.76 22.36 -2.13
C LEU A 203 -0.85 22.86 -3.25
N ASP A 204 -0.12 23.96 -3.00
CA ASP A 204 0.82 24.53 -3.97
C ASP A 204 2.03 23.62 -4.15
N GLY A 205 2.48 22.96 -3.08
CA GLY A 205 3.53 21.96 -3.13
C GLY A 205 3.14 20.75 -3.97
N TYR A 206 1.96 20.18 -3.75
CA TYR A 206 1.41 19.11 -4.59
C TYR A 206 1.29 19.52 -6.06
N ALA A 207 0.82 20.73 -6.33
CA ALA A 207 0.73 21.23 -7.70
C ALA A 207 2.11 21.27 -8.40
N ARG A 208 3.16 21.69 -7.68
CA ARG A 208 4.54 21.68 -8.19
C ARG A 208 5.06 20.28 -8.44
N GLU A 209 4.88 19.35 -7.50
CA GLU A 209 5.32 17.96 -7.67
C GLU A 209 4.59 17.26 -8.83
N ILE A 210 3.27 17.43 -8.94
CA ILE A 210 2.50 16.89 -10.06
C ILE A 210 3.00 17.45 -11.40
N SER A 211 3.34 18.73 -11.47
CA SER A 211 3.90 19.35 -12.69
C SER A 211 5.26 18.75 -13.02
N LEU A 212 6.15 18.63 -12.04
CA LEU A 212 7.46 18.01 -12.19
C LEU A 212 7.33 16.55 -12.69
N LEU A 213 6.47 15.75 -12.07
CA LEU A 213 6.26 14.35 -12.47
C LEU A 213 5.69 14.24 -13.89
N LYS A 214 4.80 15.15 -14.31
CA LYS A 214 4.30 15.20 -15.68
C LYS A 214 5.39 15.54 -16.69
N GLU A 215 6.33 16.44 -16.35
CA GLU A 215 7.48 16.76 -17.21
C GLU A 215 8.47 15.60 -17.33
N LEU A 216 8.65 14.81 -16.27
CA LEU A 216 9.51 13.63 -16.27
C LEU A 216 8.89 12.43 -16.97
N ARG A 217 7.58 12.42 -17.15
CA ARG A 217 6.87 11.29 -17.79
C ARG A 217 7.11 11.29 -19.29
N ARG A 218 7.47 10.12 -19.85
CA ARG A 218 7.86 9.92 -21.24
C ARG A 218 6.82 9.13 -22.06
N VAL A 219 5.74 8.70 -21.43
CA VAL A 219 4.66 7.86 -22.00
C VAL A 219 3.34 8.60 -22.03
#